data_090de5389e7a1117688848a935aa14a6
#
_entry.id   090de5389e7a1117688848a935aa14a6
#
_cell.length_a   1.000
_cell.length_b   1.000
_cell.length_c   1.000
_cell.angle_alpha   90.00
_cell.angle_beta   90.00
_cell.angle_gamma   90.00
#
_symmetry.space_group_name_H-M   'P 1'
#
loop_
_entity.id
_entity.type
_entity.pdbx_description
1 polymer ?
#
loop_
_entity_poly.entity_id
_entity_poly.type
_entity_poly.pdbx_seq_one_letter_code
_entity_poly.pdbx_strand_id
1 'polypeptide(L)' 'TKFKCNCSHEKITKALISVGKKDIQEMVNDNEPIEVNCHFCNSHYNFEVEELKKILKETR' A
#
# COMPACT_ATOMS: atom_id res chain seq x y z
N THR A 1 7.62 -24.81 -13.34
CA THR A 1 7.73 -23.47 -12.82
C THR A 1 6.45 -22.96 -12.28
N LYS A 2 6.54 -22.31 -11.21
CA LYS A 2 5.38 -21.80 -10.57
C LYS A 2 5.47 -20.35 -10.29
N PHE A 3 4.36 -19.70 -10.44
CA PHE A 3 4.27 -18.33 -10.05
C PHE A 3 3.98 -18.26 -8.60
N LYS A 4 4.95 -17.82 -7.87
CA LYS A 4 4.72 -17.58 -6.48
C LYS A 4 4.44 -16.13 -6.27
N CYS A 5 3.25 -15.83 -5.84
CA CYS A 5 2.93 -14.46 -5.51
C CYS A 5 3.60 -14.13 -4.20
N ASN A 6 4.63 -13.34 -4.30
CA ASN A 6 5.41 -12.97 -3.12
C ASN A 6 4.83 -11.73 -2.48
N CYS A 7 3.53 -11.75 -2.25
CA CYS A 7 2.86 -10.61 -1.67
C CYS A 7 3.21 -10.51 -0.20
N SER A 8 3.70 -9.36 0.20
CA SER A 8 4.00 -9.11 1.57
C SER A 8 3.73 -7.65 1.87
N HIS A 9 3.67 -7.34 3.15
CA HIS A 9 3.41 -5.96 3.55
C HIS A 9 4.46 -5.03 2.96
N GLU A 10 5.70 -5.47 2.95
CA GLU A 10 6.77 -4.66 2.40
C GLU A 10 6.56 -4.39 0.91
N LYS A 11 6.20 -5.42 0.18
CA LYS A 11 6.00 -5.26 -1.25
C LYS A 11 4.86 -4.33 -1.54
N ILE A 12 3.77 -4.44 -0.79
CA ILE A 12 2.63 -3.57 -0.98
C ILE A 12 3.02 -2.12 -0.66
N THR A 13 3.80 -1.96 0.40
CA THR A 13 4.25 -0.62 0.76
C THR A 13 5.07 0.01 -0.36
N LYS A 14 5.95 -0.78 -0.95
CA LYS A 14 6.75 -0.28 -2.06
C LYS A 14 5.88 0.09 -3.25
N ALA A 15 4.86 -0.72 -3.50
CA ALA A 15 3.95 -0.41 -4.59
C ALA A 15 3.24 0.90 -4.35
N LEU A 16 2.83 1.13 -3.12
CA LEU A 16 2.18 2.39 -2.77
C LEU A 16 3.11 3.57 -2.98
N ILE A 17 4.35 3.41 -2.60
CA ILE A 17 5.34 4.46 -2.80
C ILE A 17 5.49 4.75 -4.29
N SER A 18 5.43 3.71 -5.09
CA SER A 18 5.56 3.87 -6.52
C SER A 18 4.39 4.62 -7.13
N VAL A 19 3.21 4.45 -6.53
CA VAL A 19 2.03 5.13 -7.03
C VAL A 19 2.19 6.65 -6.95
N GLY A 20 2.80 7.12 -5.86
CA GLY A 20 3.03 8.54 -5.71
C GLY A 20 2.53 9.04 -4.38
N LYS A 21 3.34 9.90 -3.77
CA LYS A 21 2.96 10.39 -2.46
C LYS A 21 1.77 11.33 -2.53
N LYS A 22 1.52 11.92 -3.69
CA LYS A 22 0.38 12.81 -3.83
C LYS A 22 -0.92 12.07 -3.55
N ASP A 23 -1.07 10.91 -4.15
CA ASP A 23 -2.26 10.12 -3.93
C ASP A 23 -2.37 9.71 -2.48
N ILE A 24 -1.25 9.27 -1.92
CA ILE A 24 -1.26 8.85 -0.53
C ILE A 24 -1.60 10.03 0.37
N GLN A 25 -1.06 11.20 0.04
CA GLN A 25 -1.35 12.39 0.82
C GLN A 25 -2.84 12.70 0.83
N GLU A 26 -3.48 12.57 -0.31
CA GLU A 26 -4.90 12.84 -0.38
C GLU A 26 -5.69 11.86 0.48
N MET A 27 -5.29 10.61 0.45
CA MET A 27 -5.95 9.61 1.28
C MET A 27 -5.79 9.94 2.76
N VAL A 28 -4.61 10.40 3.13
CA VAL A 28 -4.36 10.77 4.50
C VAL A 28 -5.19 11.98 4.89
N ASN A 29 -5.30 12.94 3.97
CA ASN A 29 -6.12 14.12 4.24
C ASN A 29 -7.57 13.77 4.46
N ASP A 30 -8.06 12.84 3.65
CA ASP A 30 -9.44 12.39 3.79
C ASP A 30 -9.62 11.51 5.01
N ASN A 31 -8.52 11.08 5.60
CA ASN A 31 -8.58 10.21 6.77
C ASN A 31 -9.32 8.92 6.46
N GLU A 32 -9.07 8.37 5.29
CA GLU A 32 -9.74 7.15 4.87
C GLU A 32 -8.72 6.03 4.70
N PRO A 33 -9.04 4.85 5.20
CA PRO A 33 -8.16 3.71 5.00
C PRO A 33 -8.26 3.21 3.58
N ILE A 34 -7.22 2.50 3.15
CA ILE A 34 -7.23 1.90 1.83
C ILE A 34 -7.16 0.40 1.95
N GLU A 35 -7.67 -0.25 0.94
CA GLU A 35 -7.67 -1.70 0.89
C GLU A 35 -6.99 -2.14 -0.39
N VAL A 36 -6.01 -3.01 -0.26
CA VAL A 36 -5.26 -3.51 -1.40
C VAL A 36 -5.52 -4.99 -1.54
N ASN A 37 -5.85 -5.39 -2.75
CA ASN A 37 -6.11 -6.79 -3.05
C ASN A 37 -5.11 -7.30 -4.05
N CYS A 38 -4.64 -8.49 -3.82
CA CYS A 38 -3.76 -9.15 -4.78
C CYS A 38 -4.56 -10.16 -5.57
N HIS A 39 -4.58 -9.99 -6.89
CA HIS A 39 -5.36 -10.88 -7.73
C HIS A 39 -4.72 -12.26 -7.85
N PHE A 40 -3.45 -12.35 -7.60
CA PHE A 40 -2.75 -13.61 -7.78
C PHE A 40 -2.93 -14.54 -6.60
N CYS A 41 -2.76 -14.03 -5.41
CA CYS A 41 -2.87 -14.86 -4.22
C CYS A 41 -4.15 -14.61 -3.45
N ASN A 42 -5.00 -13.73 -3.96
CA ASN A 42 -6.31 -13.49 -3.37
C ASN A 42 -6.20 -13.00 -1.93
N SER A 43 -5.17 -12.26 -1.63
CA SER A 43 -4.95 -11.75 -0.28
C SER A 43 -5.46 -10.34 -0.15
N HIS A 44 -5.92 -10.03 1.04
CA HIS A 44 -6.41 -8.69 1.36
C HIS A 44 -5.47 -8.03 2.33
N TYR A 45 -5.15 -6.79 2.04
CA TYR A 45 -4.31 -6.00 2.94
C TYR A 45 -5.01 -4.69 3.23
N ASN A 46 -5.17 -4.41 4.52
CA ASN A 46 -5.79 -3.17 4.93
C ASN A 46 -4.72 -2.23 5.48
N PHE A 47 -4.73 -1.02 4.97
CA PHE A 47 -3.78 -0.01 5.41
C PHE A 47 -4.55 1.13 6.05
N GLU A 48 -4.17 1.44 7.27
CA GLU A 48 -4.80 2.54 7.97
C GLU A 48 -4.11 3.85 7.64
N VAL A 49 -4.76 4.93 8.04
CA VAL A 49 -4.20 6.25 7.78
C VAL A 49 -2.82 6.37 8.40
N GLU A 50 -2.64 5.78 9.56
CA GLU A 50 -1.35 5.84 10.21
C GLU A 50 -0.27 5.19 9.36
N GLU A 51 -0.61 4.07 8.75
CA GLU A 51 0.32 3.39 7.87
C GLU A 51 0.68 4.28 6.70
N LEU A 52 -0.32 4.93 6.14
CA LEU A 52 -0.09 5.82 5.01
C LEU A 52 0.83 6.96 5.41
N LYS A 53 0.65 7.47 6.60
CA LYS A 53 1.52 8.54 7.08
C LYS A 53 2.96 8.07 7.17
N LYS A 54 3.15 6.85 7.65
CA LYS A 54 4.50 6.30 7.72
C LYS A 54 5.11 6.18 6.34
N ILE A 55 4.32 5.72 5.39
CA ILE A 55 4.81 5.58 4.01
C ILE A 55 5.20 6.95 3.48
N LEU A 56 4.39 7.96 3.76
CA LEU A 56 4.70 9.31 3.32
C LEU A 56 6.03 9.79 3.89
N LYS A 57 6.30 9.42 5.12
CA LYS A 57 7.54 9.81 5.75
C LYS A 57 8.73 9.20 5.04
N GLU A 58 8.61 7.96 4.64
CA GLU A 58 9.70 7.27 3.95
C GLU A 58 9.84 7.73 2.52
N THR A 59 8.76 8.19 1.94
CA THR A 59 8.80 8.68 0.57
C THR A 59 9.28 10.12 0.54
N ARG A 60 10.18 10.38 -0.37
CA ARG A 60 10.72 11.72 -0.50
C ARG A 60 10.26 12.43 -1.72
#